data_1b10c3db253d8c66deb335e28888f293
#
_entry.id   1b10c3db253d8c66deb335e28888f293
#
_cell.length_a   1.000
_cell.length_b   1.000
_cell.length_c   1.000
_cell.angle_alpha   90.00
_cell.angle_beta   90.00
_cell.angle_gamma   90.00
#
_symmetry.space_group_name_H-M   'P 1'
#
loop_
_entity.id
_entity.type
_entity.pdbx_description
1 polymer ?
#
loop_
_entity_poly.entity_id
_entity_poly.type
_entity_poly.pdbx_seq_one_letter_code
_entity_poly.pdbx_strand_id
1 'polypeptide(L)'
;MSSESYLDEASFVLNPLSGRLPPSRKEPQTLEASHHVPSLALADTTLQDVLLVEDLLYVLIGIEGNYVQFAPDFKPDDLGHRLNGARYVIDAALNPSIRELVERILPLASYYTSICAFVDCESGLEYGTVMHALCAAVRQQLDAYEELVTEMEERLLSSPDFTLQQMWLTMHPMLRTLGLIHSVTSDIASITHADVLPRDDEPDEDEEDESSEAGYDSDASQLERDRRALLGLDDGLEQGIVGGIVKGGEVLSKLWDRLTQLGGDPVAHTLFLALFREASQPYARTLLRWITSGVL
;
A
#
# COMPACT_ATOMS: atom_id res chain seq x y z
N MET A 1 -66.30 15.57 -6.01
CA MET A 1 -65.68 15.75 -4.70
C MET A 1 -64.44 14.90 -4.71
N SER A 2 -63.32 15.54 -4.97
CA SER A 2 -62.00 14.90 -5.08
C SER A 2 -61.45 14.68 -3.67
N SER A 3 -61.20 13.45 -3.27
CA SER A 3 -60.46 13.15 -2.07
C SER A 3 -58.96 13.27 -2.38
N GLU A 4 -58.39 14.37 -1.97
CA GLU A 4 -56.95 14.54 -1.88
C GLU A 4 -56.44 13.51 -0.84
N SER A 5 -55.69 12.51 -1.32
CA SER A 5 -54.95 11.63 -0.44
C SER A 5 -53.76 12.41 0.12
N TYR A 6 -53.89 12.87 1.35
CA TYR A 6 -52.77 13.35 2.13
C TYR A 6 -51.75 12.23 2.21
N LEU A 7 -50.57 12.47 1.65
CA LEU A 7 -49.40 11.60 1.84
C LEU A 7 -49.12 11.52 3.33
N ASP A 8 -49.12 10.33 3.87
CA ASP A 8 -48.86 10.08 5.27
C ASP A 8 -47.42 10.55 5.61
N GLU A 9 -47.35 11.66 6.37
CA GLU A 9 -46.07 12.28 6.78
C GLU A 9 -45.14 11.26 7.49
N ALA A 10 -45.71 10.26 8.16
CA ALA A 10 -44.95 9.23 8.84
C ALA A 10 -44.19 8.31 7.85
N SER A 11 -44.78 8.02 6.70
CA SER A 11 -44.14 7.20 5.64
C SER A 11 -43.02 7.96 4.95
N PHE A 12 -43.13 9.29 4.86
CA PHE A 12 -42.10 10.14 4.28
C PHE A 12 -40.85 10.26 5.15
N VAL A 13 -41.03 10.28 6.47
CA VAL A 13 -39.93 10.36 7.44
C VAL A 13 -39.18 9.02 7.54
N LEU A 14 -39.89 7.91 7.46
CA LEU A 14 -39.28 6.56 7.55
C LEU A 14 -38.66 6.07 6.25
N ASN A 15 -39.20 6.49 5.08
CA ASN A 15 -38.71 6.11 3.76
C ASN A 15 -38.85 7.26 2.74
N PRO A 16 -38.03 8.29 2.82
CA PRO A 16 -38.17 9.50 1.99
C PRO A 16 -38.06 9.25 0.47
N LEU A 17 -37.50 8.11 0.05
CA LEU A 17 -37.34 7.76 -1.36
C LEU A 17 -38.41 6.80 -1.88
N SER A 18 -39.10 6.05 -1.03
CA SER A 18 -40.07 5.02 -1.46
C SER A 18 -41.33 5.62 -2.09
N GLY A 19 -41.73 6.84 -1.66
CA GLY A 19 -42.90 7.54 -2.22
C GLY A 19 -42.66 8.23 -3.58
N ARG A 20 -41.40 8.29 -4.05
CA ARG A 20 -41.02 8.94 -5.32
C ARG A 20 -40.75 7.93 -6.44
N LEU A 21 -40.59 6.68 -6.10
CA LEU A 21 -40.40 5.65 -7.10
C LEU A 21 -41.75 5.11 -7.56
N PRO A 22 -41.99 4.98 -8.86
CA PRO A 22 -43.18 4.26 -9.32
C PRO A 22 -43.16 2.87 -8.71
N PRO A 23 -44.34 2.27 -8.39
CA PRO A 23 -44.40 0.94 -7.80
C PRO A 23 -43.54 0.00 -8.65
N SER A 24 -42.56 -0.55 -8.01
CA SER A 24 -41.56 -1.40 -8.64
C SER A 24 -42.27 -2.47 -9.42
N ARG A 25 -42.14 -2.35 -10.72
CA ARG A 25 -42.54 -3.38 -11.66
C ARG A 25 -41.64 -4.57 -11.35
N LYS A 26 -42.20 -5.58 -10.68
CA LYS A 26 -41.59 -6.89 -10.43
C LYS A 26 -40.13 -6.81 -9.95
N GLU A 27 -39.88 -7.55 -8.89
CA GLU A 27 -38.55 -7.78 -8.35
C GLU A 27 -37.48 -7.59 -9.43
N PRO A 28 -36.40 -6.84 -9.18
CA PRO A 28 -35.30 -6.87 -10.10
C PRO A 28 -35.04 -8.37 -10.29
N GLN A 29 -35.39 -8.92 -11.43
CA GLN A 29 -34.64 -10.05 -11.90
C GLN A 29 -33.23 -9.56 -11.73
N THR A 30 -32.52 -10.09 -10.76
CA THR A 30 -31.08 -10.09 -10.80
C THR A 30 -30.78 -10.46 -12.23
N LEU A 31 -30.52 -9.43 -13.04
CA LEU A 31 -29.65 -9.57 -14.16
C LEU A 31 -28.36 -9.97 -13.48
N GLU A 32 -28.25 -11.26 -13.17
CA GLU A 32 -27.01 -11.93 -13.37
C GLU A 32 -26.77 -11.72 -14.87
N ALA A 33 -26.33 -10.52 -15.22
CA ALA A 33 -25.45 -10.35 -16.33
C ALA A 33 -24.30 -11.28 -15.91
N SER A 34 -24.42 -12.53 -16.29
CA SER A 34 -23.28 -13.37 -16.47
C SER A 34 -22.44 -12.56 -17.46
N HIS A 35 -21.57 -11.70 -16.90
CA HIS A 35 -20.49 -11.12 -17.66
C HIS A 35 -19.74 -12.36 -18.13
N HIS A 36 -20.06 -12.77 -19.35
CA HIS A 36 -19.36 -13.86 -20.00
C HIS A 36 -17.98 -13.29 -20.29
N VAL A 37 -17.12 -13.37 -19.26
CA VAL A 37 -15.71 -12.99 -19.38
C VAL A 37 -15.17 -13.86 -20.53
N PRO A 38 -14.71 -13.27 -21.63
CA PRO A 38 -14.22 -14.04 -22.76
C PRO A 38 -13.05 -14.90 -22.29
N SER A 39 -13.09 -16.19 -22.60
CA SER A 39 -12.00 -17.11 -22.21
C SER A 39 -10.70 -16.70 -22.94
N LEU A 40 -9.65 -16.38 -22.19
CA LEU A 40 -8.34 -16.04 -22.74
C LEU A 40 -7.75 -17.17 -23.60
N ALA A 41 -8.10 -18.44 -23.30
CA ALA A 41 -7.63 -19.60 -24.06
C ALA A 41 -8.01 -19.58 -25.55
N LEU A 42 -9.11 -18.89 -25.92
CA LEU A 42 -9.62 -18.80 -27.27
C LEU A 42 -9.29 -17.45 -27.94
N ALA A 43 -8.76 -16.50 -27.19
CA ALA A 43 -8.42 -15.16 -27.66
C ALA A 43 -7.06 -15.15 -28.37
N ASP A 44 -6.99 -14.41 -29.47
CA ASP A 44 -5.71 -14.12 -30.11
C ASP A 44 -4.82 -13.27 -29.19
N THR A 45 -3.50 -13.35 -29.36
CA THR A 45 -2.53 -12.65 -28.52
C THR A 45 -2.74 -11.12 -28.47
N THR A 46 -3.19 -10.53 -29.57
CA THR A 46 -3.53 -9.10 -29.63
C THR A 46 -4.78 -8.76 -28.82
N LEU A 47 -5.77 -9.66 -28.84
CA LEU A 47 -6.97 -9.48 -28.03
C LEU A 47 -6.68 -9.72 -26.55
N GLN A 48 -5.83 -10.70 -26.22
CA GLN A 48 -5.36 -10.92 -24.85
C GLN A 48 -4.66 -9.65 -24.29
N ASP A 49 -3.81 -9.01 -25.10
CA ASP A 49 -3.11 -7.79 -24.70
C ASP A 49 -4.07 -6.66 -24.32
N VAL A 50 -5.07 -6.38 -25.18
CA VAL A 50 -6.05 -5.32 -24.92
C VAL A 50 -6.91 -5.62 -23.68
N LEU A 51 -7.42 -6.86 -23.54
CA LEU A 51 -8.23 -7.25 -22.39
C LEU A 51 -7.46 -7.15 -21.07
N LEU A 52 -6.18 -7.47 -21.11
CA LEU A 52 -5.32 -7.37 -19.93
C LEU A 52 -4.94 -5.95 -19.57
N VAL A 53 -4.73 -5.08 -20.55
CA VAL A 53 -4.48 -3.66 -20.27
C VAL A 53 -5.69 -3.06 -19.56
N GLU A 54 -6.91 -3.35 -20.01
CA GLU A 54 -8.15 -2.91 -19.35
C GLU A 54 -8.24 -3.46 -17.92
N ASP A 55 -7.99 -4.75 -17.73
CA ASP A 55 -8.06 -5.43 -16.44
C ASP A 55 -7.01 -4.89 -15.46
N LEU A 56 -5.78 -4.66 -15.93
CA LEU A 56 -4.69 -4.12 -15.13
C LEU A 56 -4.93 -2.70 -14.64
N LEU A 57 -5.67 -1.85 -15.36
CA LEU A 57 -6.03 -0.52 -14.88
C LEU A 57 -6.82 -0.59 -13.56
N TYR A 58 -7.73 -1.56 -13.41
CA TYR A 58 -8.41 -1.80 -12.14
C TYR A 58 -7.48 -2.34 -11.07
N VAL A 59 -6.63 -3.30 -11.44
CA VAL A 59 -5.68 -3.93 -10.51
C VAL A 59 -4.69 -2.91 -9.96
N LEU A 60 -4.22 -1.97 -10.77
CA LEU A 60 -3.28 -0.92 -10.38
C LEU A 60 -3.84 0.04 -9.32
N ILE A 61 -5.16 0.23 -9.27
CA ILE A 61 -5.82 0.99 -8.20
C ILE A 61 -6.32 0.11 -7.04
N GLY A 62 -5.88 -1.15 -6.98
CA GLY A 62 -6.18 -2.07 -5.89
C GLY A 62 -7.55 -2.76 -5.98
N ILE A 63 -8.16 -2.78 -7.15
CA ILE A 63 -9.44 -3.47 -7.40
C ILE A 63 -9.14 -4.81 -8.09
N GLU A 64 -9.88 -5.85 -7.73
CA GLU A 64 -9.78 -7.16 -8.37
C GLU A 64 -10.24 -7.11 -9.82
N GLY A 65 -9.43 -7.65 -10.73
CA GLY A 65 -9.74 -7.76 -12.14
C GLY A 65 -10.47 -9.06 -12.48
N ASN A 66 -10.78 -9.23 -13.77
CA ASN A 66 -11.41 -10.47 -14.27
C ASN A 66 -10.39 -11.59 -14.48
N TYR A 67 -9.20 -11.26 -14.96
CA TYR A 67 -8.11 -12.19 -15.30
C TYR A 67 -6.98 -12.16 -14.28
N VAL A 68 -6.86 -11.06 -13.55
CA VAL A 68 -5.92 -10.89 -12.45
C VAL A 68 -6.72 -10.71 -11.18
N GLN A 69 -6.78 -11.76 -10.38
CA GLN A 69 -7.59 -11.84 -9.17
C GLN A 69 -6.70 -11.81 -7.93
N PHE A 70 -7.30 -11.49 -6.78
CA PHE A 70 -6.58 -11.62 -5.52
C PHE A 70 -6.20 -13.09 -5.27
N ALA A 71 -5.05 -13.28 -4.67
CA ALA A 71 -4.66 -14.61 -4.19
C ALA A 71 -5.66 -15.10 -3.13
N PRO A 72 -5.98 -16.42 -3.11
CA PRO A 72 -6.95 -16.98 -2.16
C PRO A 72 -6.56 -16.76 -0.70
N ASP A 73 -5.27 -16.58 -0.45
CA ASP A 73 -4.71 -16.31 0.89
C ASP A 73 -4.87 -14.85 1.31
N PHE A 74 -5.08 -13.94 0.36
CA PHE A 74 -5.22 -12.51 0.62
C PHE A 74 -6.65 -12.18 1.08
N LYS A 75 -6.76 -11.51 2.22
CA LYS A 75 -8.04 -11.03 2.76
C LYS A 75 -8.02 -9.50 2.80
N PRO A 76 -8.82 -8.81 1.97
CA PRO A 76 -8.84 -7.35 1.92
C PRO A 76 -9.34 -6.70 3.22
N ASP A 77 -10.11 -7.44 4.04
CA ASP A 77 -10.62 -6.98 5.32
C ASP A 77 -9.57 -7.05 6.45
N ASP A 78 -8.52 -7.85 6.26
CA ASP A 78 -7.45 -8.02 7.23
C ASP A 78 -6.37 -6.95 7.06
N LEU A 79 -6.14 -6.19 8.14
CA LEU A 79 -5.16 -5.12 8.16
C LEU A 79 -3.74 -5.60 7.88
N GLY A 80 -3.34 -6.75 8.46
CA GLY A 80 -2.01 -7.31 8.25
C GLY A 80 -1.75 -7.67 6.78
N HIS A 81 -2.75 -8.25 6.12
CA HIS A 81 -2.67 -8.55 4.68
C HIS A 81 -2.61 -7.28 3.84
N ARG A 82 -3.38 -6.24 4.20
CA ARG A 82 -3.34 -4.95 3.50
C ARG A 82 -2.00 -4.24 3.65
N LEU A 83 -1.41 -4.22 4.84
CA LEU A 83 -0.11 -3.61 5.10
C LEU A 83 1.03 -4.30 4.35
N ASN A 84 0.95 -5.63 4.16
CA ASN A 84 1.92 -6.38 3.34
C ASN A 84 1.71 -6.17 1.84
N GLY A 85 0.59 -5.58 1.43
CA GLY A 85 0.21 -5.38 0.04
C GLY A 85 -0.58 -6.55 -0.55
N ALA A 86 -1.46 -6.21 -1.50
CA ALA A 86 -2.29 -7.20 -2.17
C ALA A 86 -1.43 -8.18 -2.98
N ARG A 87 -1.77 -9.46 -2.88
CA ARG A 87 -1.18 -10.53 -3.69
C ARG A 87 -2.16 -10.91 -4.78
N TYR A 88 -1.64 -11.10 -5.98
CA TYR A 88 -2.45 -11.37 -7.16
C TYR A 88 -2.09 -12.71 -7.80
N VAL A 89 -3.09 -13.36 -8.39
CA VAL A 89 -2.95 -14.58 -9.19
C VAL A 89 -3.46 -14.29 -10.59
N ILE A 90 -2.69 -14.69 -11.58
CA ILE A 90 -2.98 -14.49 -13.00
C ILE A 90 -3.63 -15.77 -13.56
N ASP A 91 -4.61 -15.62 -14.45
CA ASP A 91 -5.25 -16.74 -15.14
C ASP A 91 -4.20 -17.64 -15.83
N ALA A 92 -4.33 -18.95 -15.63
CA ALA A 92 -3.41 -19.95 -16.18
C ALA A 92 -3.45 -20.04 -17.71
N ALA A 93 -4.54 -19.61 -18.34
CA ALA A 93 -4.74 -19.68 -19.78
C ALA A 93 -4.00 -18.60 -20.58
N LEU A 94 -3.32 -17.67 -19.89
CA LEU A 94 -2.61 -16.57 -20.49
C LEU A 94 -1.33 -17.02 -21.21
N ASN A 95 -1.03 -16.36 -22.35
CA ASN A 95 0.24 -16.55 -23.04
C ASN A 95 1.43 -16.27 -22.10
N PRO A 96 2.44 -17.16 -22.03
CA PRO A 96 3.56 -17.01 -21.08
C PRO A 96 4.36 -15.71 -21.25
N SER A 97 4.50 -15.19 -22.48
CA SER A 97 5.22 -13.93 -22.71
C SER A 97 4.44 -12.72 -22.16
N ILE A 98 3.13 -12.73 -22.30
CA ILE A 98 2.26 -11.69 -21.76
C ILE A 98 2.22 -11.80 -20.23
N ARG A 99 2.13 -13.03 -19.70
CA ARG A 99 2.18 -13.30 -18.26
C ARG A 99 3.43 -12.71 -17.60
N GLU A 100 4.61 -12.94 -18.17
CA GLU A 100 5.87 -12.39 -17.65
C GLU A 100 5.84 -10.85 -17.55
N LEU A 101 5.20 -10.20 -18.53
CA LEU A 101 5.08 -8.74 -18.51
C LEU A 101 4.08 -8.26 -17.45
N VAL A 102 2.95 -8.97 -17.26
CA VAL A 102 1.99 -8.70 -16.19
C VAL A 102 2.65 -8.89 -14.82
N GLU A 103 3.39 -9.98 -14.61
CA GLU A 103 4.12 -10.24 -13.35
C GLU A 103 5.11 -9.14 -12.99
N ARG A 104 5.67 -8.43 -13.98
CA ARG A 104 6.54 -7.27 -13.75
C ARG A 104 5.78 -6.00 -13.36
N ILE A 105 4.50 -5.90 -13.73
CA ILE A 105 3.63 -4.75 -13.41
C ILE A 105 2.98 -4.92 -12.02
N LEU A 106 2.58 -6.13 -11.64
CA LEU A 106 1.83 -6.43 -10.42
C LEU A 106 2.44 -5.90 -9.11
N PRO A 107 3.77 -5.88 -8.92
CA PRO A 107 4.35 -5.30 -7.72
C PRO A 107 3.94 -3.84 -7.48
N LEU A 108 3.63 -3.11 -8.55
CA LEU A 108 3.17 -1.73 -8.44
C LEU A 108 1.81 -1.64 -7.70
N ALA A 109 0.88 -2.54 -8.04
CA ALA A 109 -0.41 -2.65 -7.39
C ALA A 109 -0.28 -3.09 -5.91
N SER A 110 0.66 -4.01 -5.63
CA SER A 110 0.95 -4.44 -4.26
C SER A 110 1.52 -3.29 -3.42
N TYR A 111 2.45 -2.51 -3.96
CA TYR A 111 3.00 -1.34 -3.26
C TYR A 111 1.94 -0.28 -3.03
N TYR A 112 1.12 0.02 -4.04
CA TYR A 112 0.04 0.99 -3.93
C TYR A 112 -0.93 0.61 -2.80
N THR A 113 -1.43 -0.62 -2.77
CA THR A 113 -2.38 -1.10 -1.75
C THR A 113 -1.77 -1.09 -0.35
N SER A 114 -0.50 -1.46 -0.20
CA SER A 114 0.22 -1.41 1.08
C SER A 114 0.39 0.01 1.58
N ILE A 115 0.83 0.94 0.72
CA ILE A 115 1.03 2.34 1.09
C ILE A 115 -0.30 3.01 1.45
N CYS A 116 -1.39 2.72 0.72
CA CYS A 116 -2.73 3.21 1.06
C CYS A 116 -3.17 2.72 2.44
N ALA A 117 -2.98 1.42 2.74
CA ALA A 117 -3.30 0.85 4.05
C ALA A 117 -2.49 1.51 5.17
N PHE A 118 -1.19 1.74 4.96
CA PHE A 118 -0.34 2.46 5.90
C PHE A 118 -0.85 3.88 6.16
N VAL A 119 -1.13 4.64 5.12
CA VAL A 119 -1.60 6.02 5.24
C VAL A 119 -2.95 6.10 5.94
N ASP A 120 -3.84 5.14 5.73
CA ASP A 120 -5.14 5.05 6.41
C ASP A 120 -4.96 4.77 7.91
N CYS A 121 -4.08 3.83 8.27
CA CYS A 121 -3.81 3.46 9.65
C CYS A 121 -3.11 4.57 10.43
N GLU A 122 -2.03 5.13 9.86
CA GLU A 122 -1.18 6.11 10.54
C GLU A 122 -1.75 7.54 10.55
N SER A 123 -2.95 7.73 9.99
CA SER A 123 -3.64 9.03 10.04
C SER A 123 -4.36 9.30 11.37
N GLY A 124 -4.32 8.38 12.34
CA GLY A 124 -4.85 8.56 13.69
C GLY A 124 -4.13 9.66 14.48
N LEU A 125 -4.84 10.31 15.40
CA LEU A 125 -4.28 11.41 16.21
C LEU A 125 -3.14 10.97 17.14
N GLU A 126 -3.09 9.70 17.49
CA GLU A 126 -2.07 9.09 18.34
C GLU A 126 -0.65 9.11 17.75
N TYR A 127 -0.53 9.11 16.42
CA TYR A 127 0.75 9.06 15.72
C TYR A 127 1.50 10.40 15.65
N GLY A 128 0.79 11.49 15.89
CA GLY A 128 1.37 12.82 16.02
C GLY A 128 1.60 13.55 14.70
N THR A 129 1.96 14.83 14.81
CA THR A 129 2.02 15.77 13.68
C THR A 129 3.09 15.46 12.64
N VAL A 130 4.20 14.84 13.05
CA VAL A 130 5.29 14.46 12.14
C VAL A 130 4.84 13.31 11.22
N MET A 131 4.17 12.29 11.80
CA MET A 131 3.61 11.19 11.02
C MET A 131 2.52 11.69 10.06
N HIS A 132 1.65 12.58 10.52
CA HIS A 132 0.63 13.18 9.63
C HIS A 132 1.25 13.97 8.47
N ALA A 133 2.36 14.67 8.71
CA ALA A 133 3.07 15.37 7.65
C ALA A 133 3.73 14.40 6.66
N LEU A 134 4.28 13.27 7.15
CA LEU A 134 4.78 12.19 6.31
C LEU A 134 3.66 11.58 5.47
N CYS A 135 2.54 11.21 6.11
CA CYS A 135 1.37 10.66 5.40
C CYS A 135 0.84 11.64 4.33
N ALA A 136 0.84 12.95 4.61
CA ALA A 136 0.43 13.95 3.62
C ALA A 136 1.41 14.00 2.42
N ALA A 137 2.72 13.92 2.66
CA ALA A 137 3.71 13.87 1.60
C ALA A 137 3.63 12.57 0.77
N VAL A 138 3.35 11.45 1.42
CA VAL A 138 3.13 10.16 0.75
C VAL A 138 1.85 10.19 -0.09
N ARG A 139 0.75 10.75 0.43
CA ARG A 139 -0.49 10.95 -0.36
C ARG A 139 -0.25 11.74 -1.63
N GLN A 140 0.56 12.78 -1.59
CA GLN A 140 0.91 13.54 -2.79
C GLN A 140 1.60 12.67 -3.86
N GLN A 141 2.39 11.67 -3.45
CA GLN A 141 2.99 10.71 -4.38
C GLN A 141 1.96 9.70 -4.91
N LEU A 142 0.99 9.30 -4.08
CA LEU A 142 -0.13 8.46 -4.51
C LEU A 142 -1.03 9.20 -5.50
N ASP A 143 -1.34 10.48 -5.24
CA ASP A 143 -2.13 11.32 -6.17
C ASP A 143 -1.44 11.39 -7.55
N ALA A 144 -0.12 11.58 -7.59
CA ALA A 144 0.65 11.58 -8.85
C ALA A 144 0.64 10.21 -9.56
N TYR A 145 0.59 9.12 -8.80
CA TYR A 145 0.42 7.77 -9.34
C TYR A 145 -0.97 7.56 -9.93
N GLU A 146 -2.03 7.95 -9.22
CA GLU A 146 -3.41 7.85 -9.69
C GLU A 146 -3.65 8.71 -10.94
N GLU A 147 -3.04 9.90 -11.01
CA GLU A 147 -3.05 10.72 -12.21
C GLU A 147 -2.41 10.00 -13.40
N LEU A 148 -1.29 9.30 -13.18
CA LEU A 148 -0.63 8.49 -14.20
C LEU A 148 -1.51 7.31 -14.67
N VAL A 149 -2.20 6.63 -13.75
CA VAL A 149 -3.14 5.54 -14.11
C VAL A 149 -4.31 6.10 -14.95
N THR A 150 -4.84 7.25 -14.57
CA THR A 150 -5.90 7.94 -15.34
C THR A 150 -5.40 8.33 -16.74
N GLU A 151 -4.17 8.80 -16.88
CA GLU A 151 -3.55 9.06 -18.19
C GLU A 151 -3.45 7.79 -19.04
N MET A 152 -3.15 6.64 -18.44
CA MET A 152 -3.13 5.36 -19.16
C MET A 152 -4.51 4.95 -19.64
N GLU A 153 -5.54 5.15 -18.83
CA GLU A 153 -6.94 4.91 -19.22
C GLU A 153 -7.35 5.80 -20.41
N GLU A 154 -7.01 7.09 -20.36
CA GLU A 154 -7.27 8.02 -21.47
C GLU A 154 -6.55 7.59 -22.75
N ARG A 155 -5.31 7.11 -22.65
CA ARG A 155 -4.54 6.59 -23.79
C ARG A 155 -5.17 5.33 -24.36
N LEU A 156 -5.64 4.41 -23.52
CA LEU A 156 -6.35 3.21 -23.96
C LEU A 156 -7.61 3.55 -24.73
N LEU A 157 -8.38 4.54 -24.25
CA LEU A 157 -9.63 4.97 -24.90
C LEU A 157 -9.39 5.75 -26.20
N SER A 158 -8.29 6.49 -26.30
CA SER A 158 -7.99 7.33 -27.47
C SER A 158 -7.20 6.60 -28.56
N SER A 159 -6.43 5.58 -28.22
CA SER A 159 -5.51 4.90 -29.13
C SER A 159 -5.74 3.38 -29.14
N PRO A 160 -6.27 2.81 -30.24
CA PRO A 160 -6.48 1.35 -30.33
C PRO A 160 -5.17 0.54 -30.36
N ASP A 161 -4.04 1.19 -30.57
CA ASP A 161 -2.71 0.57 -30.65
C ASP A 161 -1.98 0.59 -29.30
N PHE A 162 -2.66 0.97 -28.20
CA PHE A 162 -2.05 0.98 -26.88
C PHE A 162 -1.83 -0.44 -26.37
N THR A 163 -0.57 -0.81 -26.13
CA THR A 163 -0.15 -2.15 -25.76
C THR A 163 0.32 -2.24 -24.32
N LEU A 164 0.29 -3.46 -23.76
CA LEU A 164 0.81 -3.76 -22.43
C LEU A 164 2.29 -3.36 -22.27
N GLN A 165 3.08 -3.48 -23.34
CA GLN A 165 4.48 -3.05 -23.33
C GLN A 165 4.63 -1.54 -23.18
N GLN A 166 3.77 -0.76 -23.81
CA GLN A 166 3.76 0.70 -23.65
C GLN A 166 3.33 1.09 -22.24
N MET A 167 2.33 0.40 -21.68
CA MET A 167 1.92 0.54 -20.30
C MET A 167 3.09 0.29 -19.33
N TRP A 168 3.79 -0.84 -19.48
CA TRP A 168 4.97 -1.15 -18.70
C TRP A 168 6.03 -0.05 -18.77
N LEU A 169 6.37 0.40 -19.97
CA LEU A 169 7.39 1.43 -20.16
C LEU A 169 7.05 2.75 -19.45
N THR A 170 5.78 3.12 -19.47
CA THR A 170 5.29 4.35 -18.80
C THR A 170 5.25 4.19 -17.29
N MET A 171 4.86 3.01 -16.78
CA MET A 171 4.71 2.76 -15.34
C MET A 171 6.03 2.41 -14.63
N HIS A 172 7.03 1.95 -15.36
CA HIS A 172 8.31 1.47 -14.80
C HIS A 172 9.02 2.49 -13.88
N PRO A 173 9.09 3.81 -14.19
CA PRO A 173 9.71 4.77 -13.26
C PRO A 173 8.96 4.86 -11.93
N MET A 174 7.62 4.74 -11.96
CA MET A 174 6.79 4.81 -10.77
C MET A 174 6.94 3.55 -9.90
N LEU A 175 7.18 2.39 -10.49
CA LEU A 175 7.48 1.16 -9.76
C LEU A 175 8.63 1.35 -8.76
N ARG A 176 9.70 2.01 -9.20
CA ARG A 176 10.84 2.31 -8.34
C ARG A 176 10.47 3.31 -7.22
N THR A 177 9.74 4.35 -7.56
CA THR A 177 9.32 5.38 -6.60
C THR A 177 8.42 4.79 -5.50
N LEU A 178 7.37 4.05 -5.89
CA LEU A 178 6.49 3.39 -4.92
C LEU A 178 7.20 2.28 -4.14
N GLY A 179 8.11 1.53 -4.76
CA GLY A 179 8.92 0.53 -4.06
C GLY A 179 9.79 1.13 -2.97
N LEU A 180 10.38 2.30 -3.20
CA LEU A 180 11.15 3.03 -2.19
C LEU A 180 10.26 3.55 -1.04
N ILE A 181 9.10 4.09 -1.36
CA ILE A 181 8.12 4.54 -0.35
C ILE A 181 7.63 3.33 0.46
N HIS A 182 7.23 2.24 -0.22
CA HIS A 182 6.80 1.00 0.41
C HIS A 182 7.85 0.46 1.39
N SER A 183 9.13 0.47 1.03
CA SER A 183 10.21 0.01 1.92
C SER A 183 10.22 0.76 3.26
N VAL A 184 10.06 2.09 3.26
CA VAL A 184 10.04 2.88 4.49
C VAL A 184 8.72 2.73 5.25
N THR A 185 7.59 2.73 4.56
CA THR A 185 6.28 2.56 5.20
C THR A 185 6.15 1.18 5.83
N SER A 186 6.68 0.13 5.18
CA SER A 186 6.75 -1.23 5.71
C SER A 186 7.65 -1.31 6.95
N ASP A 187 8.83 -0.66 6.94
CA ASP A 187 9.71 -0.61 8.12
C ASP A 187 9.04 0.08 9.32
N ILE A 188 8.29 1.15 9.08
CA ILE A 188 7.54 1.84 10.15
C ILE A 188 6.38 0.97 10.61
N ALA A 189 5.60 0.40 9.69
CA ALA A 189 4.47 -0.45 9.98
C ALA A 189 4.88 -1.71 10.77
N SER A 190 6.03 -2.32 10.45
CA SER A 190 6.53 -3.52 11.15
C SER A 190 6.82 -3.27 12.64
N ILE A 191 7.16 -2.05 13.00
CA ILE A 191 7.36 -1.66 14.40
C ILE A 191 6.03 -1.32 15.06
N THR A 192 5.21 -0.51 14.38
CA THR A 192 3.94 -0.01 14.94
C THR A 192 2.89 -1.10 15.05
N HIS A 193 2.80 -1.98 14.05
CA HIS A 193 1.78 -3.02 13.91
C HIS A 193 2.37 -4.44 14.00
N ALA A 194 3.41 -4.62 14.81
CA ALA A 194 4.06 -5.93 15.02
C ALA A 194 3.10 -7.03 15.47
N ASP A 195 1.98 -6.66 16.12
CA ASP A 195 0.97 -7.60 16.60
C ASP A 195 0.05 -8.13 15.48
N VAL A 196 -0.07 -7.39 14.38
CA VAL A 196 -1.02 -7.65 13.30
C VAL A 196 -0.32 -8.23 12.06
N LEU A 197 0.95 -7.84 11.85
CA LEU A 197 1.74 -8.37 10.75
C LEU A 197 2.07 -9.84 10.97
N PRO A 198 1.79 -10.73 10.00
CA PRO A 198 2.24 -12.13 10.09
C PRO A 198 3.76 -12.12 10.25
N ARG A 199 4.26 -12.74 11.30
CA ARG A 199 5.66 -13.07 11.40
C ARG A 199 5.92 -14.07 10.28
N ASP A 200 6.95 -13.84 9.47
CA ASP A 200 7.47 -14.89 8.61
C ASP A 200 7.86 -16.02 9.60
N ASP A 201 7.00 -17.03 9.67
CA ASP A 201 7.28 -18.23 10.45
C ASP A 201 8.59 -18.77 9.90
N GLU A 202 9.64 -18.63 10.70
CA GLU A 202 10.83 -19.46 10.50
C GLU A 202 10.31 -20.89 10.44
N PRO A 203 10.73 -21.71 9.46
CA PRO A 203 10.27 -23.08 9.37
C PRO A 203 10.54 -23.72 10.72
N ASP A 204 9.49 -24.32 11.31
CA ASP A 204 9.57 -25.11 12.51
C ASP A 204 10.75 -26.08 12.38
N GLU A 205 11.90 -25.74 12.96
CA GLU A 205 12.97 -26.68 13.22
C GLU A 205 12.57 -27.52 14.44
N ASP A 206 11.51 -28.30 14.26
CA ASP A 206 11.30 -29.49 15.06
C ASP A 206 12.06 -30.63 14.39
N GLU A 207 13.31 -30.77 14.75
CA GLU A 207 13.91 -32.10 14.92
C GLU A 207 15.22 -31.98 15.69
N GLU A 208 15.19 -32.56 16.88
CA GLU A 208 16.29 -32.85 17.73
C GLU A 208 17.39 -33.57 16.94
N ASP A 209 18.61 -33.04 16.97
CA ASP A 209 19.78 -33.89 17.04
C ASP A 209 20.93 -33.19 17.79
N GLU A 210 21.21 -33.76 18.96
CA GLU A 210 22.42 -33.51 19.73
C GLU A 210 23.66 -33.83 18.89
N SER A 211 24.45 -32.82 18.58
CA SER A 211 25.91 -33.02 18.63
C SER A 211 26.66 -31.67 18.59
N SER A 212 27.30 -31.43 19.71
CA SER A 212 28.40 -30.52 19.94
C SER A 212 29.29 -30.24 18.73
N GLU A 213 29.59 -28.92 18.46
CA GLU A 213 30.97 -28.43 18.48
C GLU A 213 31.06 -26.91 18.24
N ALA A 214 31.85 -26.31 19.14
CA ALA A 214 32.69 -25.15 18.97
C ALA A 214 32.04 -23.75 18.93
N GLY A 215 31.82 -23.21 20.11
CA GLY A 215 31.85 -21.78 20.41
C GLY A 215 33.22 -21.16 20.16
N TYR A 216 33.28 -20.23 19.24
CA TYR A 216 34.34 -19.19 19.16
C TYR A 216 33.87 -17.83 18.71
N ASP A 217 32.61 -17.65 18.22
CA ASP A 217 32.11 -16.34 17.78
C ASP A 217 31.20 -15.61 18.82
N SER A 218 30.91 -16.23 19.95
CA SER A 218 30.04 -15.68 21.00
C SER A 218 30.73 -14.56 21.79
N ASP A 219 32.05 -14.65 22.00
CA ASP A 219 32.77 -13.68 22.85
C ASP A 219 33.00 -12.33 22.18
N ALA A 220 33.21 -12.31 20.86
CA ALA A 220 33.39 -11.06 20.12
C ALA A 220 32.12 -10.23 20.07
N SER A 221 30.96 -10.86 19.89
CA SER A 221 29.66 -10.22 19.88
C SER A 221 29.18 -9.77 21.27
N GLN A 222 29.64 -10.44 22.33
CA GLN A 222 29.37 -10.00 23.71
C GLN A 222 30.28 -8.83 24.08
N LEU A 223 31.53 -8.86 23.70
CA LEU A 223 32.48 -7.78 23.97
C LEU A 223 32.08 -6.47 23.26
N GLU A 224 31.51 -6.57 22.09
CA GLU A 224 31.00 -5.43 21.31
C GLU A 224 29.73 -4.85 21.91
N ARG A 225 28.83 -5.68 22.44
CA ARG A 225 27.64 -5.28 23.22
C ARG A 225 28.03 -4.58 24.53
N ASP A 226 28.97 -5.17 25.29
CA ASP A 226 29.46 -4.61 26.55
C ASP A 226 30.21 -3.27 26.32
N ARG A 227 30.94 -3.17 25.21
CA ARG A 227 31.60 -1.92 24.80
C ARG A 227 30.62 -0.80 24.44
N ARG A 228 29.52 -1.14 23.75
CA ARG A 228 28.43 -0.20 23.43
C ARG A 228 27.70 0.25 24.68
N ALA A 229 27.38 -0.66 25.58
CA ALA A 229 26.77 -0.36 26.87
C ALA A 229 27.69 0.55 27.75
N LEU A 230 29.01 0.31 27.75
CA LEU A 230 29.97 1.11 28.51
C LEU A 230 30.15 2.52 27.94
N LEU A 231 29.94 2.70 26.62
CA LEU A 231 30.03 4.00 25.95
C LEU A 231 28.72 4.81 26.02
N GLY A 232 27.69 4.28 26.70
CA GLY A 232 26.36 4.89 26.75
C GLY A 232 25.67 4.96 25.39
N LEU A 233 26.17 4.21 24.41
CA LEU A 233 25.58 3.95 23.13
C LEU A 233 24.67 2.72 23.26
N ASP A 234 23.93 2.69 24.36
CA ASP A 234 22.96 1.62 24.60
C ASP A 234 21.90 1.70 23.50
N ASP A 235 21.83 0.66 22.67
CA ASP A 235 20.80 0.45 21.67
C ASP A 235 19.42 0.21 22.36
N GLY A 236 19.17 0.91 23.44
CA GLY A 236 17.87 0.98 24.12
C GLY A 236 16.74 1.51 23.22
N LEU A 237 17.09 1.91 21.99
CA LEU A 237 16.17 2.28 20.94
C LEU A 237 15.76 1.08 20.04
N GLU A 238 16.56 0.01 19.96
CA GLU A 238 16.21 -1.13 19.10
C GLU A 238 15.55 -2.32 19.82
N GLN A 239 15.66 -2.42 21.14
CA GLN A 239 15.08 -3.52 21.91
C GLN A 239 13.82 -3.15 22.72
N GLY A 240 13.32 -1.90 22.61
CA GLY A 240 12.29 -1.38 23.51
C GLY A 240 10.88 -1.26 22.94
N ILE A 241 10.66 -1.40 21.63
CA ILE A 241 9.34 -1.11 21.04
C ILE A 241 8.87 -2.25 20.12
N VAL A 242 8.75 -3.43 20.65
CA VAL A 242 7.87 -4.43 20.05
C VAL A 242 6.44 -4.02 20.43
N GLY A 243 5.69 -3.47 19.47
CA GLY A 243 4.31 -2.99 19.68
C GLY A 243 4.19 -1.54 20.17
N GLY A 244 5.20 -0.69 20.02
CA GLY A 244 5.15 0.73 20.36
C GLY A 244 4.83 1.62 19.15
N ILE A 245 3.98 2.64 19.36
CA ILE A 245 3.66 3.62 18.30
C ILE A 245 4.91 4.45 17.98
N VAL A 246 5.41 4.38 16.74
CA VAL A 246 6.55 5.18 16.25
C VAL A 246 6.15 6.66 16.16
N LYS A 247 6.81 7.54 16.88
CA LYS A 247 6.43 8.96 16.96
C LYS A 247 7.58 9.90 16.66
N GLY A 248 7.23 11.02 16.07
CA GLY A 248 8.04 12.23 16.01
C GLY A 248 9.49 12.02 15.54
N GLY A 249 10.42 11.99 16.50
CA GLY A 249 11.84 11.86 16.22
C GLY A 249 12.25 10.53 15.60
N GLU A 250 11.59 9.43 15.95
CA GLU A 250 11.88 8.10 15.43
C GLU A 250 11.56 8.02 13.93
N VAL A 251 10.40 8.59 13.51
CA VAL A 251 10.03 8.71 12.10
C VAL A 251 11.10 9.48 11.32
N LEU A 252 11.57 10.60 11.87
CA LEU A 252 12.60 11.40 11.23
C LEU A 252 13.95 10.67 11.19
N SER A 253 14.29 9.90 12.23
CA SER A 253 15.51 9.08 12.25
C SER A 253 15.48 8.01 11.16
N LYS A 254 14.37 7.28 11.01
CA LYS A 254 14.20 6.28 9.94
C LYS A 254 14.35 6.90 8.54
N LEU A 255 13.72 8.05 8.31
CA LEU A 255 13.85 8.77 7.03
C LEU A 255 15.29 9.24 6.78
N TRP A 256 15.97 9.74 7.83
CA TRP A 256 17.36 10.17 7.75
C TRP A 256 18.32 9.03 7.44
N ASP A 257 18.13 7.87 8.07
CA ASP A 257 18.94 6.67 7.82
C ASP A 257 18.78 6.21 6.38
N ARG A 258 17.55 6.18 5.86
CA ARG A 258 17.31 5.87 4.45
C ARG A 258 17.95 6.90 3.50
N LEU A 259 17.85 8.19 3.83
CA LEU A 259 18.49 9.25 3.05
C LEU A 259 20.00 9.07 2.97
N THR A 260 20.65 8.71 4.08
CA THR A 260 22.09 8.50 4.14
C THR A 260 22.55 7.22 3.45
N GLN A 261 21.78 6.14 3.56
CA GLN A 261 22.06 4.87 2.89
C GLN A 261 21.94 4.96 1.37
N LEU A 262 21.03 5.77 0.85
CA LEU A 262 20.73 5.90 -0.57
C LEU A 262 21.49 7.06 -1.26
N GLY A 263 22.55 7.56 -0.64
CA GLY A 263 23.34 8.70 -1.19
C GLY A 263 23.94 8.47 -2.58
N GLY A 264 24.06 7.21 -3.02
CA GLY A 264 24.53 6.85 -4.37
C GLY A 264 23.48 6.92 -5.49
N ASP A 265 22.20 7.01 -5.11
CA ASP A 265 21.07 7.07 -6.04
C ASP A 265 20.41 8.46 -6.03
N PRO A 266 20.61 9.28 -7.06
CA PRO A 266 20.09 10.65 -7.06
C PRO A 266 18.56 10.71 -7.04
N VAL A 267 17.87 9.74 -7.63
CA VAL A 267 16.38 9.70 -7.67
C VAL A 267 15.84 9.36 -6.29
N ALA A 268 16.35 8.32 -5.67
CA ALA A 268 15.97 7.93 -4.32
C ALA A 268 16.31 9.05 -3.31
N HIS A 269 17.48 9.64 -3.41
CA HIS A 269 17.90 10.74 -2.53
C HIS A 269 16.97 11.96 -2.65
N THR A 270 16.59 12.37 -3.86
CA THR A 270 15.67 13.51 -4.04
C THR A 270 14.28 13.21 -3.48
N LEU A 271 13.77 11.98 -3.67
CA LEU A 271 12.51 11.54 -3.10
C LEU A 271 12.53 11.58 -1.56
N PHE A 272 13.52 10.93 -0.94
CA PHE A 272 13.62 10.90 0.53
C PHE A 272 13.91 12.26 1.14
N LEU A 273 14.67 13.11 0.45
CA LEU A 273 14.88 14.49 0.88
C LEU A 273 13.56 15.29 0.89
N ALA A 274 12.72 15.10 -0.13
CA ALA A 274 11.40 15.72 -0.17
C ALA A 274 10.50 15.23 0.97
N LEU A 275 10.41 13.91 1.18
CA LEU A 275 9.64 13.31 2.27
C LEU A 275 10.14 13.77 3.66
N PHE A 276 11.46 13.78 3.87
CA PHE A 276 12.07 14.25 5.11
C PHE A 276 11.78 15.72 5.37
N ARG A 277 11.89 16.55 4.33
CA ARG A 277 11.60 17.98 4.41
C ARG A 277 10.16 18.25 4.86
N GLU A 278 9.20 17.60 4.24
CA GLU A 278 7.78 17.76 4.59
C GLU A 278 7.48 17.20 5.99
N ALA A 279 7.97 16.00 6.31
CA ALA A 279 7.80 15.39 7.63
C ALA A 279 8.44 16.20 8.77
N SER A 280 9.56 16.88 8.52
CA SER A 280 10.26 17.67 9.53
C SER A 280 9.65 19.06 9.80
N GLN A 281 8.77 19.56 8.93
CA GLN A 281 8.19 20.90 9.08
C GLN A 281 7.48 21.14 10.42
N PRO A 282 6.59 20.24 10.93
CA PRO A 282 5.93 20.46 12.21
C PRO A 282 6.93 20.58 13.37
N TYR A 283 7.95 19.72 13.36
CA TYR A 283 9.01 19.73 14.35
C TYR A 283 9.82 21.03 14.29
N ALA A 284 10.24 21.44 13.09
CA ALA A 284 10.99 22.68 12.87
C ALA A 284 10.18 23.92 13.30
N ARG A 285 8.87 23.96 13.03
CA ARG A 285 7.98 25.04 13.48
C ARG A 285 7.88 25.10 15.00
N THR A 286 7.75 23.95 15.67
CA THR A 286 7.70 23.88 17.14
C THR A 286 9.01 24.34 17.75
N LEU A 287 10.16 23.89 17.22
CA LEU A 287 11.48 24.30 17.67
C LEU A 287 11.70 25.80 17.47
N LEU A 288 11.36 26.34 16.31
CA LEU A 288 11.47 27.78 16.03
C LEU A 288 10.59 28.60 16.99
N ARG A 289 9.35 28.16 17.24
CA ARG A 289 8.44 28.81 18.18
C ARG A 289 9.01 28.81 19.60
N TRP A 290 9.58 27.69 20.03
CA TRP A 290 10.22 27.60 21.33
C TRP A 290 11.42 28.54 21.48
N ILE A 291 12.32 28.62 20.48
CA ILE A 291 13.48 29.47 20.48
C ILE A 291 13.09 30.97 20.48
N THR A 292 12.05 31.34 19.71
CA THR A 292 11.66 32.74 19.52
C THR A 292 10.74 33.29 20.60
N SER A 293 9.84 32.47 21.13
CA SER A 293 8.80 32.91 22.09
C SER A 293 8.87 32.25 23.46
N GLY A 294 9.71 31.21 23.62
CA GLY A 294 9.79 30.41 24.85
C GLY A 294 8.53 29.59 25.17
N VAL A 295 7.64 29.45 24.22
CA VAL A 295 6.38 28.68 24.37
C VAL A 295 6.51 27.38 23.60
N LEU A 296 6.30 26.25 24.28
CA LEU A 296 6.20 24.90 23.68
C LEU A 296 4.80 24.65 23.17
#